data_1e4af486d056fd2bd84ef2ef5ace04f6
#
_entry.id   1e4af486d056fd2bd84ef2ef5ace04f6
#
_cell.length_a   1.000
_cell.length_b   1.000
_cell.length_c   1.000
_cell.angle_alpha   90.00
_cell.angle_beta   90.00
_cell.angle_gamma   90.00
#
_symmetry.space_group_name_H-M   'P 1'
#
loop_
_entity.id
_entity.type
_entity.pdbx_description
1 polymer ?
#
loop_
_entity_poly.entity_id
_entity_poly.type
_entity_poly.pdbx_seq_one_letter_code
_entity_poly.pdbx_strand_id
1 'polypeptide(L)'
;MNELHLRVYTNRSELVLPDGTIQYFQEGGMNQAAKIRYKKIVVELSTGYLERQILFCRDYSSNLDFLTLSQAHKYLLDRLVQSVTSEVGRALVGLSILQLCVKAIEPEQSIRLHKGSTATKDFSWRDGISMRSLDRQYITPMLRKYELLRLNADGFMMTRSLAENYPYSSVYKANMRGARSEWVSLVEAIEKDEVISEVALRYLLSQLLNQADNFRRLALQTIENLTLFLRATVINQGISLSLILRHINQSDYAARLMEIAMHSLMQAMQEYQVFPHRLLKPLSQMRSANKKHGNIGDIELLEDRQIVEAWDAKYGKSYLRDEIEELSEKLEIHPAVRKAGFVTSLEAERIDELMPRCNEIEEIFGIFLEIVTFKEWVELQFDRTLAQETATEQELASAWLIAYTESLAQRRRDIAPIDDPCYQWLLKLNETLTIE
;
A
#
# COMPACT_ATOMS: atom_id res chain seq x y z
N MET A 1 12.49 -35.76 -25.18
CA MET A 1 12.79 -34.42 -24.60
C MET A 1 12.59 -34.53 -23.09
N ASN A 2 13.56 -34.11 -22.32
CA ASN A 2 13.41 -34.06 -20.86
C ASN A 2 12.42 -32.97 -20.50
N GLU A 3 11.58 -33.22 -19.49
CA GLU A 3 10.78 -32.14 -18.93
C GLU A 3 11.64 -31.19 -18.10
N LEU A 4 11.36 -29.89 -18.16
CA LEU A 4 11.99 -28.90 -17.29
C LEU A 4 11.67 -29.26 -15.83
N HIS A 5 12.69 -29.55 -15.03
CA HIS A 5 12.50 -29.88 -13.62
C HIS A 5 13.67 -29.40 -12.75
N LEU A 6 13.38 -29.17 -11.47
CA LEU A 6 14.36 -28.78 -10.46
C LEU A 6 14.64 -29.96 -9.53
N ARG A 7 15.91 -30.35 -9.43
CA ARG A 7 16.40 -31.35 -8.46
C ARG A 7 17.01 -30.59 -7.28
N VAL A 8 16.53 -30.85 -6.09
CA VAL A 8 17.02 -30.21 -4.86
C VAL A 8 17.77 -31.23 -4.03
N TYR A 9 19.01 -30.90 -3.71
CA TYR A 9 19.91 -31.72 -2.86
C TYR A 9 20.22 -30.93 -1.58
N THR A 10 20.92 -31.55 -0.66
CA THR A 10 21.28 -30.95 0.64
C THR A 10 22.13 -29.67 0.51
N ASN A 11 22.99 -29.58 -0.49
CA ASN A 11 23.99 -28.51 -0.65
C ASN A 11 23.99 -27.87 -2.04
N ARG A 12 23.07 -28.26 -2.92
CA ARG A 12 22.97 -27.72 -4.27
C ARG A 12 21.55 -27.92 -4.83
N SER A 13 21.23 -27.17 -5.86
CA SER A 13 20.09 -27.42 -6.75
C SER A 13 20.55 -27.54 -8.20
N GLU A 14 19.83 -28.34 -8.99
CA GLU A 14 20.09 -28.58 -10.40
C GLU A 14 18.82 -28.30 -11.21
N LEU A 15 18.86 -27.33 -12.11
CA LEU A 15 17.79 -27.06 -13.06
C LEU A 15 18.10 -27.83 -14.37
N VAL A 16 17.32 -28.86 -14.67
CA VAL A 16 17.45 -29.67 -15.88
C VAL A 16 16.56 -29.05 -16.97
N LEU A 17 17.19 -28.56 -18.03
CA LEU A 17 16.51 -27.96 -19.18
C LEU A 17 15.99 -29.05 -20.16
N PRO A 18 15.01 -28.71 -21.03
CA PRO A 18 14.43 -29.66 -21.98
C PRO A 18 15.44 -30.26 -22.97
N ASP A 19 16.52 -29.56 -23.26
CA ASP A 19 17.62 -30.01 -24.11
C ASP A 19 18.60 -30.98 -23.41
N GLY A 20 18.38 -31.23 -22.09
CA GLY A 20 19.24 -32.04 -21.26
C GLY A 20 20.38 -31.29 -20.59
N THR A 21 20.55 -30.02 -20.86
CA THR A 21 21.52 -29.15 -20.15
C THR A 21 21.17 -29.05 -18.68
N ILE A 22 22.16 -29.07 -17.79
CA ILE A 22 21.99 -28.96 -16.36
C ILE A 22 22.68 -27.67 -15.86
N GLN A 23 21.90 -26.80 -15.27
CA GLN A 23 22.42 -25.62 -14.55
C GLN A 23 22.57 -25.95 -13.08
N TYR A 24 23.78 -25.77 -12.55
CA TYR A 24 24.11 -26.08 -11.17
C TYR A 24 24.11 -24.84 -10.28
N PHE A 25 23.47 -24.95 -9.13
CA PHE A 25 23.41 -23.87 -8.13
C PHE A 25 23.94 -24.44 -6.81
N GLN A 26 25.14 -24.05 -6.42
CA GLN A 26 25.79 -24.52 -5.20
C GLN A 26 25.49 -23.59 -4.02
N GLU A 27 25.18 -24.19 -2.86
CA GLU A 27 25.08 -23.50 -1.59
C GLU A 27 26.45 -23.16 -1.00
N GLY A 28 26.50 -22.11 -0.21
CA GLY A 28 27.69 -21.62 0.50
C GLY A 28 27.80 -20.10 0.49
N GLY A 29 28.80 -19.58 1.16
CA GLY A 29 29.11 -18.14 1.13
C GLY A 29 29.45 -17.67 -0.27
N MET A 30 29.17 -16.40 -0.59
CA MET A 30 29.47 -15.79 -1.90
C MET A 30 30.94 -16.08 -2.31
N ASN A 31 31.12 -16.59 -3.53
CA ASN A 31 32.45 -16.75 -4.11
C ASN A 31 33.06 -15.41 -4.53
N GLN A 32 34.32 -15.41 -4.91
CA GLN A 32 35.03 -14.17 -5.26
C GLN A 32 34.43 -13.48 -6.49
N ALA A 33 33.99 -14.23 -7.49
CA ALA A 33 33.37 -13.67 -8.69
C ALA A 33 32.03 -12.97 -8.34
N ALA A 34 31.16 -13.61 -7.54
CA ALA A 34 29.93 -12.99 -7.08
C ALA A 34 30.17 -11.72 -6.23
N LYS A 35 31.22 -11.70 -5.41
CA LYS A 35 31.62 -10.49 -4.65
C LYS A 35 32.04 -9.33 -5.55
N ILE A 36 32.78 -9.62 -6.62
CA ILE A 36 33.20 -8.62 -7.59
C ILE A 36 31.98 -8.05 -8.34
N ARG A 37 31.10 -8.93 -8.86
CA ARG A 37 29.85 -8.53 -9.51
C ARG A 37 28.96 -7.70 -8.58
N TYR A 38 28.77 -8.15 -7.34
CA TYR A 38 28.00 -7.42 -6.34
C TYR A 38 28.56 -6.00 -6.09
N LYS A 39 29.89 -5.86 -5.95
CA LYS A 39 30.52 -4.56 -5.77
C LYS A 39 30.27 -3.62 -6.95
N LYS A 40 30.37 -4.12 -8.19
CA LYS A 40 30.06 -3.33 -9.40
C LYS A 40 28.60 -2.86 -9.41
N ILE A 41 27.66 -3.76 -9.11
CA ILE A 41 26.24 -3.44 -9.04
C ILE A 41 25.96 -2.39 -7.95
N VAL A 42 26.57 -2.52 -6.77
CA VAL A 42 26.43 -1.52 -5.68
C VAL A 42 26.93 -0.15 -6.13
N VAL A 43 28.09 -0.08 -6.79
CA VAL A 43 28.65 1.20 -7.29
C VAL A 43 27.68 1.85 -8.28
N GLU A 44 27.20 1.11 -9.29
CA GLU A 44 26.31 1.66 -10.31
C GLU A 44 24.95 2.11 -9.72
N LEU A 45 24.36 1.32 -8.81
CA LEU A 45 23.13 1.70 -8.15
C LEU A 45 23.32 2.90 -7.22
N SER A 46 24.42 2.96 -6.48
CA SER A 46 24.73 4.09 -5.58
C SER A 46 25.00 5.40 -6.31
N THR A 47 25.50 5.33 -7.56
CA THR A 47 25.67 6.50 -8.43
C THR A 47 24.41 6.88 -9.21
N GLY A 48 23.26 6.28 -8.86
CA GLY A 48 21.94 6.67 -9.38
C GLY A 48 21.55 6.01 -10.70
N TYR A 49 22.00 4.79 -10.99
CA TYR A 49 21.63 4.08 -12.22
C TYR A 49 20.11 4.06 -12.44
N LEU A 50 19.32 3.61 -11.44
CA LEU A 50 17.86 3.54 -11.58
C LEU A 50 17.25 4.95 -11.78
N GLU A 51 17.76 5.96 -11.06
CA GLU A 51 17.27 7.33 -11.22
C GLU A 51 17.47 7.83 -12.64
N ARG A 52 18.66 7.61 -13.22
CA ARG A 52 18.94 7.96 -14.63
C ARG A 52 17.97 7.28 -15.59
N GLN A 53 17.62 6.01 -15.37
CA GLN A 53 16.65 5.29 -16.20
C GLN A 53 15.23 5.87 -16.06
N ILE A 54 14.79 6.21 -14.86
CA ILE A 54 13.49 6.85 -14.61
C ILE A 54 13.40 8.21 -15.30
N LEU A 55 14.42 9.06 -15.12
CA LEU A 55 14.48 10.38 -15.76
C LEU A 55 14.50 10.25 -17.28
N PHE A 56 15.29 9.33 -17.83
CA PHE A 56 15.31 9.06 -19.26
C PHE A 56 13.93 8.68 -19.80
N CYS A 57 13.22 7.76 -19.13
CA CYS A 57 11.86 7.36 -19.54
C CYS A 57 10.88 8.53 -19.47
N ARG A 58 11.00 9.41 -18.48
CA ARG A 58 10.13 10.58 -18.32
C ARG A 58 10.41 11.63 -19.42
N ASP A 59 11.67 11.92 -19.69
CA ASP A 59 12.06 13.02 -20.58
C ASP A 59 11.90 12.63 -22.07
N TYR A 60 11.97 11.34 -22.39
CA TYR A 60 11.86 10.81 -23.75
C TYR A 60 10.62 9.94 -23.97
N SER A 61 9.56 10.10 -23.17
CA SER A 61 8.37 9.23 -23.18
C SER A 61 7.71 9.04 -24.57
N SER A 62 7.72 10.07 -25.40
CA SER A 62 7.16 10.04 -26.77
C SER A 62 8.06 9.38 -27.81
N ASN A 63 9.35 9.18 -27.53
CA ASN A 63 10.37 8.71 -28.49
C ASN A 63 10.98 7.36 -28.09
N LEU A 64 10.45 6.71 -27.04
CA LEU A 64 10.95 5.40 -26.63
C LEU A 64 10.58 4.33 -27.64
N ASP A 65 11.58 3.69 -28.23
CA ASP A 65 11.41 2.57 -29.12
C ASP A 65 11.57 1.24 -28.36
N PHE A 66 10.51 0.47 -28.37
CA PHE A 66 10.46 -0.86 -27.76
C PHE A 66 10.27 -1.98 -28.80
N LEU A 67 10.72 -1.75 -30.06
CA LEU A 67 10.60 -2.72 -31.15
C LEU A 67 11.38 -4.00 -30.88
N THR A 68 12.45 -3.92 -30.10
CA THR A 68 13.25 -5.10 -29.73
C THR A 68 12.56 -6.02 -28.71
N LEU A 69 11.51 -5.55 -28.04
CA LEU A 69 10.67 -6.40 -27.18
C LEU A 69 9.59 -7.10 -28.00
N SER A 70 9.54 -8.44 -27.95
CA SER A 70 8.46 -9.20 -28.57
C SER A 70 7.11 -8.87 -27.90
N GLN A 71 6.02 -9.12 -28.62
CA GLN A 71 4.67 -8.94 -28.07
C GLN A 71 4.44 -9.82 -26.83
N ALA A 72 5.02 -11.02 -26.80
CA ALA A 72 4.95 -11.91 -25.64
C ALA A 72 5.63 -11.28 -24.43
N HIS A 73 6.82 -10.69 -24.58
CA HIS A 73 7.53 -10.05 -23.48
C HIS A 73 6.83 -8.77 -23.00
N LYS A 74 6.27 -7.97 -23.92
CA LYS A 74 5.42 -6.82 -23.57
C LYS A 74 4.22 -7.26 -22.74
N TYR A 75 3.53 -8.32 -23.17
CA TYR A 75 2.40 -8.88 -22.41
C TYR A 75 2.77 -9.29 -20.98
N LEU A 76 3.91 -9.96 -20.77
CA LEU A 76 4.39 -10.32 -19.43
C LEU A 76 4.58 -9.07 -18.54
N LEU A 77 5.23 -8.04 -19.09
CA LEU A 77 5.48 -6.78 -18.39
C LEU A 77 4.18 -6.02 -18.09
N ASP A 78 3.25 -5.96 -19.04
CA ASP A 78 1.94 -5.33 -18.84
C ASP A 78 1.12 -6.04 -17.76
N ARG A 79 1.12 -7.37 -17.75
CA ARG A 79 0.45 -8.17 -16.70
C ARG A 79 1.06 -7.93 -15.33
N LEU A 80 2.38 -7.80 -15.24
CA LEU A 80 3.05 -7.42 -14.01
C LEU A 80 2.60 -6.03 -13.55
N VAL A 81 2.59 -5.03 -14.43
CA VAL A 81 2.13 -3.67 -14.10
C VAL A 81 0.66 -3.67 -13.66
N GLN A 82 -0.21 -4.43 -14.32
CA GLN A 82 -1.63 -4.56 -13.92
C GLN A 82 -1.80 -5.16 -12.52
N SER A 83 -0.86 -6.00 -12.09
CA SER A 83 -0.92 -6.66 -10.77
C SER A 83 -0.60 -5.75 -9.58
N VAL A 84 -0.15 -4.50 -9.81
CA VAL A 84 0.23 -3.56 -8.73
C VAL A 84 -0.93 -3.09 -7.85
N THR A 85 -2.16 -3.45 -8.20
CA THR A 85 -3.34 -3.27 -7.35
C THR A 85 -3.28 -4.13 -6.08
N SER A 86 -2.46 -5.18 -6.08
CA SER A 86 -2.23 -6.05 -4.92
C SER A 86 -0.84 -5.85 -4.32
N GLU A 87 -0.68 -6.15 -3.03
CA GLU A 87 0.61 -6.12 -2.33
C GLU A 87 1.64 -7.04 -2.98
N VAL A 88 1.23 -8.27 -3.31
CA VAL A 88 2.12 -9.25 -3.97
C VAL A 88 2.51 -8.77 -5.37
N GLY A 89 1.58 -8.19 -6.13
CA GLY A 89 1.88 -7.64 -7.45
C GLY A 89 2.92 -6.51 -7.38
N ARG A 90 2.77 -5.59 -6.45
CA ARG A 90 3.78 -4.53 -6.24
C ARG A 90 5.13 -5.09 -5.84
N ALA A 91 5.15 -6.10 -4.97
CA ALA A 91 6.38 -6.77 -4.58
C ALA A 91 7.07 -7.44 -5.78
N LEU A 92 6.31 -8.09 -6.66
CA LEU A 92 6.84 -8.73 -7.88
C LEU A 92 7.36 -7.69 -8.88
N VAL A 93 6.67 -6.57 -9.07
CA VAL A 93 7.15 -5.49 -9.93
C VAL A 93 8.42 -4.86 -9.37
N GLY A 94 8.48 -4.58 -8.08
CA GLY A 94 9.71 -4.09 -7.42
C GLY A 94 10.88 -5.06 -7.58
N LEU A 95 10.63 -6.37 -7.41
CA LEU A 95 11.63 -7.42 -7.65
C LEU A 95 12.06 -7.47 -9.11
N SER A 96 11.13 -7.38 -10.06
CA SER A 96 11.46 -7.35 -11.50
C SER A 96 12.34 -6.15 -11.86
N ILE A 97 12.06 -4.96 -11.31
CA ILE A 97 12.89 -3.77 -11.52
C ILE A 97 14.31 -4.00 -10.97
N LEU A 98 14.43 -4.55 -9.76
CA LEU A 98 15.73 -4.92 -9.19
C LEU A 98 16.47 -5.90 -10.10
N GLN A 99 15.83 -6.98 -10.52
CA GLN A 99 16.42 -8.01 -11.36
C GLN A 99 16.87 -7.47 -12.72
N LEU A 100 16.04 -6.63 -13.36
CA LEU A 100 16.38 -5.96 -14.61
C LEU A 100 17.55 -4.98 -14.44
N CYS A 101 17.61 -4.22 -13.34
CA CYS A 101 18.77 -3.36 -13.02
C CYS A 101 20.05 -4.20 -12.86
N VAL A 102 19.97 -5.30 -12.11
CA VAL A 102 21.12 -6.19 -11.88
C VAL A 102 21.64 -6.75 -13.18
N LYS A 103 20.78 -7.27 -14.05
CA LYS A 103 21.18 -7.83 -15.35
C LYS A 103 21.67 -6.78 -16.34
N ALA A 104 21.09 -5.58 -16.34
CA ALA A 104 21.54 -4.50 -17.20
C ALA A 104 22.94 -3.98 -16.80
N ILE A 105 23.26 -3.96 -15.50
CA ILE A 105 24.58 -3.55 -14.98
C ILE A 105 25.61 -4.66 -15.12
N GLU A 106 25.20 -5.89 -14.86
CA GLU A 106 26.10 -7.07 -14.84
C GLU A 106 25.39 -8.28 -15.49
N PRO A 107 25.51 -8.45 -16.81
CA PRO A 107 24.84 -9.52 -17.55
C PRO A 107 25.19 -10.94 -17.07
N GLU A 108 26.39 -11.14 -16.55
CA GLU A 108 26.85 -12.44 -16.04
C GLU A 108 26.23 -12.84 -14.67
N GLN A 109 25.55 -11.89 -14.00
CA GLN A 109 24.90 -12.19 -12.72
C GLN A 109 23.57 -12.90 -12.93
N SER A 110 23.45 -14.14 -12.43
CA SER A 110 22.16 -14.81 -12.41
C SER A 110 21.19 -14.11 -11.45
N ILE A 111 19.97 -13.86 -11.92
CA ILE A 111 18.86 -13.31 -11.15
C ILE A 111 17.91 -14.38 -10.63
N ARG A 112 18.16 -15.64 -10.90
CA ARG A 112 17.44 -16.79 -10.31
C ARG A 112 17.68 -16.92 -8.81
N LEU A 113 18.77 -16.37 -8.33
CA LEU A 113 19.23 -16.48 -6.95
C LEU A 113 19.08 -15.11 -6.25
N HIS A 114 18.29 -15.04 -5.22
CA HIS A 114 18.01 -13.78 -4.53
C HIS A 114 18.74 -13.63 -3.18
N LYS A 115 19.51 -14.62 -2.76
CA LYS A 115 20.20 -14.62 -1.46
C LYS A 115 21.68 -14.93 -1.65
N GLY A 116 22.50 -14.01 -1.18
CA GLY A 116 23.92 -14.20 -1.06
C GLY A 116 24.38 -13.68 0.30
N SER A 117 25.28 -14.37 0.96
CA SER A 117 25.83 -13.98 2.25
C SER A 117 27.35 -14.14 2.24
N THR A 118 28.05 -13.35 3.05
CA THR A 118 29.47 -13.53 3.34
C THR A 118 29.70 -14.57 4.44
N ALA A 119 28.64 -14.88 5.22
CA ALA A 119 28.70 -15.87 6.29
C ALA A 119 28.51 -17.29 5.74
N THR A 120 29.30 -18.24 6.24
CA THR A 120 29.22 -19.65 5.85
C THR A 120 28.17 -20.46 6.63
N LYS A 121 27.63 -19.87 7.71
CA LYS A 121 26.66 -20.54 8.61
C LYS A 121 25.21 -20.40 8.17
N ASP A 122 24.89 -19.35 7.40
CA ASP A 122 23.54 -19.10 6.93
C ASP A 122 23.34 -19.70 5.54
N PHE A 123 22.12 -20.16 5.25
CA PHE A 123 21.76 -20.55 3.89
C PHE A 123 22.07 -19.43 2.89
N SER A 124 22.82 -19.73 1.87
CA SER A 124 23.23 -18.82 0.81
C SER A 124 23.60 -19.57 -0.46
N TRP A 125 23.55 -18.90 -1.61
CA TRP A 125 24.05 -19.37 -2.89
C TRP A 125 25.44 -18.80 -3.16
N ARG A 126 26.40 -19.63 -3.60
CA ARG A 126 27.78 -19.19 -3.86
C ARG A 126 27.86 -18.11 -4.94
N ASP A 127 27.01 -18.22 -5.96
CA ASP A 127 26.90 -17.27 -7.07
C ASP A 127 25.76 -16.23 -6.87
N GLY A 128 25.03 -16.34 -5.77
CA GLY A 128 23.97 -15.40 -5.40
C GLY A 128 24.51 -14.09 -4.86
N ILE A 129 23.71 -13.04 -4.94
CA ILE A 129 24.00 -11.72 -4.37
C ILE A 129 22.89 -11.30 -3.41
N SER A 130 23.19 -10.31 -2.55
CA SER A 130 22.23 -9.81 -1.56
C SER A 130 21.21 -8.88 -2.21
N MET A 131 20.22 -9.43 -2.92
CA MET A 131 19.13 -8.69 -3.55
C MET A 131 18.36 -7.85 -2.54
N ARG A 132 18.15 -8.36 -1.31
CA ARG A 132 17.46 -7.61 -0.24
C ARG A 132 18.18 -6.31 0.13
N SER A 133 19.50 -6.34 0.21
CA SER A 133 20.28 -5.14 0.52
C SER A 133 20.20 -4.12 -0.60
N LEU A 134 20.25 -4.57 -1.85
CA LEU A 134 20.13 -3.70 -3.02
C LEU A 134 18.73 -3.05 -3.10
N ASP A 135 17.67 -3.86 -2.89
CA ASP A 135 16.31 -3.36 -2.89
C ASP A 135 16.11 -2.28 -1.82
N ARG A 136 16.46 -2.60 -0.57
CA ARG A 136 16.28 -1.69 0.58
C ARG A 136 17.03 -0.38 0.42
N GLN A 137 18.24 -0.43 -0.13
CA GLN A 137 19.12 0.74 -0.20
C GLN A 137 18.88 1.60 -1.47
N TYR A 138 18.53 0.98 -2.59
CA TYR A 138 18.58 1.67 -3.89
C TYR A 138 17.24 1.60 -4.65
N ILE A 139 16.53 0.49 -4.65
CA ILE A 139 15.35 0.30 -5.51
C ILE A 139 14.09 0.88 -4.85
N THR A 140 13.70 0.32 -3.71
CA THR A 140 12.50 0.76 -2.98
C THR A 140 12.48 2.26 -2.67
N PRO A 141 13.59 2.89 -2.17
CA PRO A 141 13.61 4.34 -1.94
C PRO A 141 13.40 5.15 -3.22
N MET A 142 13.97 4.71 -4.34
CA MET A 142 13.85 5.40 -5.61
C MET A 142 12.44 5.31 -6.20
N LEU A 143 11.82 4.13 -6.16
CA LEU A 143 10.44 3.93 -6.61
C LEU A 143 9.43 4.75 -5.78
N ARG A 144 9.70 4.93 -4.49
CA ARG A 144 8.93 5.83 -3.61
C ARG A 144 9.15 7.30 -3.96
N LYS A 145 10.41 7.73 -4.13
CA LYS A 145 10.77 9.13 -4.47
C LYS A 145 10.04 9.61 -5.72
N TYR A 146 9.91 8.75 -6.72
CA TYR A 146 9.25 9.07 -7.98
C TYR A 146 7.77 8.67 -8.01
N GLU A 147 7.21 8.23 -6.89
CA GLU A 147 5.80 7.84 -6.76
C GLU A 147 5.36 6.72 -7.73
N LEU A 148 6.31 5.87 -8.16
CA LEU A 148 6.05 4.79 -9.11
C LEU A 148 5.40 3.59 -8.44
N LEU A 149 5.94 3.17 -7.29
CA LEU A 149 5.41 2.09 -6.47
C LEU A 149 5.53 2.43 -5.00
N ARG A 150 4.49 2.09 -4.25
CA ARG A 150 4.51 2.10 -2.80
C ARG A 150 4.83 0.71 -2.30
N LEU A 151 6.06 0.55 -1.89
CA LEU A 151 6.58 -0.65 -1.27
C LEU A 151 6.85 -0.36 0.21
N ASN A 152 6.67 -1.36 1.06
CA ASN A 152 7.13 -1.27 2.44
C ASN A 152 8.66 -1.10 2.51
N ALA A 153 9.17 -0.73 3.69
CA ALA A 153 10.59 -0.47 3.88
C ALA A 153 11.50 -1.64 3.48
N ASP A 154 10.99 -2.86 3.57
CA ASP A 154 11.68 -4.08 3.16
C ASP A 154 11.39 -4.52 1.71
N GLY A 155 10.66 -3.70 0.93
CA GLY A 155 10.35 -3.97 -0.48
C GLY A 155 9.62 -5.29 -0.68
N PHE A 156 10.03 -6.05 -1.70
CA PHE A 156 9.45 -7.35 -2.05
C PHE A 156 9.71 -8.46 -1.03
N MET A 157 10.66 -8.29 -0.12
CA MET A 157 11.06 -9.33 0.85
C MET A 157 10.05 -9.57 1.97
N MET A 158 8.95 -8.82 1.99
CA MET A 158 7.89 -9.04 2.98
C MET A 158 7.11 -10.34 2.80
N THR A 159 7.07 -10.90 1.61
CA THR A 159 6.43 -12.19 1.38
C THR A 159 7.41 -13.32 1.70
N ARG A 160 7.06 -14.19 2.65
CA ARG A 160 7.87 -15.38 3.00
C ARG A 160 8.21 -16.23 1.77
N SER A 161 7.31 -16.29 0.81
CA SER A 161 7.44 -17.02 -0.44
C SER A 161 8.60 -16.56 -1.33
N LEU A 162 8.97 -15.28 -1.26
CA LEU A 162 10.13 -14.73 -1.99
C LEU A 162 11.46 -14.95 -1.26
N ALA A 163 11.42 -15.42 -0.02
CA ALA A 163 12.60 -15.77 0.76
C ALA A 163 12.99 -17.26 0.64
N GLU A 164 12.32 -18.02 -0.22
CA GLU A 164 12.59 -19.45 -0.39
C GLU A 164 13.94 -19.72 -1.04
N ASN A 165 14.41 -20.94 -0.81
CA ASN A 165 15.77 -21.36 -1.05
C ASN A 165 15.93 -22.08 -2.40
N TYR A 166 15.12 -21.75 -3.40
CA TYR A 166 15.18 -22.39 -4.70
C TYR A 166 15.48 -21.38 -5.81
N PRO A 167 16.22 -21.80 -6.85
CA PRO A 167 16.38 -20.98 -8.04
C PRO A 167 15.03 -20.66 -8.69
N TYR A 168 14.79 -19.41 -9.04
CA TYR A 168 13.55 -18.99 -9.69
C TYR A 168 13.45 -19.56 -11.11
N SER A 169 12.41 -20.33 -11.36
CA SER A 169 12.14 -20.96 -12.65
C SER A 169 10.64 -21.28 -12.78
N SER A 170 10.18 -21.73 -13.95
CA SER A 170 8.79 -22.17 -14.16
C SER A 170 8.38 -23.34 -13.26
N VAL A 171 9.34 -24.10 -12.74
CA VAL A 171 9.11 -25.17 -11.75
C VAL A 171 9.26 -24.73 -10.30
N TYR A 172 9.46 -23.44 -10.06
CA TYR A 172 9.53 -22.88 -8.71
C TYR A 172 8.19 -23.03 -7.98
N LYS A 173 8.22 -23.67 -6.80
CA LYS A 173 7.01 -24.14 -6.11
C LYS A 173 6.42 -23.17 -5.07
N ALA A 174 6.98 -21.97 -4.89
CA ALA A 174 6.41 -21.02 -3.97
C ALA A 174 4.96 -20.71 -4.30
N ASN A 175 4.10 -20.81 -3.30
CA ASN A 175 2.69 -20.48 -3.44
C ASN A 175 2.51 -18.95 -3.31
N MET A 176 2.67 -18.24 -4.42
CA MET A 176 2.45 -16.80 -4.52
C MET A 176 1.18 -16.52 -5.31
N ARG A 177 0.45 -15.51 -4.89
CA ARG A 177 -0.71 -14.98 -5.61
C ARG A 177 -0.27 -13.95 -6.66
N GLY A 178 -1.20 -13.52 -7.53
CA GLY A 178 -0.94 -12.48 -8.52
C GLY A 178 -0.18 -12.97 -9.74
N ALA A 179 0.60 -12.08 -10.37
CA ALA A 179 1.30 -12.33 -11.63
C ALA A 179 2.61 -13.13 -11.46
N ARG A 180 2.56 -14.22 -10.68
CA ARG A 180 3.73 -15.10 -10.44
C ARG A 180 4.25 -15.76 -11.70
N SER A 181 3.35 -16.30 -12.51
CA SER A 181 3.72 -16.98 -13.76
C SER A 181 4.41 -16.04 -14.73
N GLU A 182 3.91 -14.82 -14.85
CA GLU A 182 4.47 -13.78 -15.69
C GLU A 182 5.86 -13.37 -15.21
N TRP A 183 6.02 -13.17 -13.90
CA TRP A 183 7.32 -12.89 -13.30
C TRP A 183 8.35 -14.00 -13.54
N VAL A 184 7.98 -15.27 -13.32
CA VAL A 184 8.89 -16.40 -13.54
C VAL A 184 9.25 -16.52 -15.03
N SER A 185 8.29 -16.36 -15.93
CA SER A 185 8.54 -16.35 -17.38
C SER A 185 9.48 -15.22 -17.80
N LEU A 186 9.32 -14.04 -17.19
CA LEU A 186 10.25 -12.91 -17.41
C LEU A 186 11.66 -13.25 -16.93
N VAL A 187 11.82 -13.84 -15.74
CA VAL A 187 13.12 -14.29 -15.23
C VAL A 187 13.77 -15.30 -16.19
N GLU A 188 13.00 -16.25 -16.73
CA GLU A 188 13.52 -17.22 -17.71
C GLU A 188 13.96 -16.57 -19.02
N ALA A 189 13.18 -15.64 -19.56
CA ALA A 189 13.51 -14.90 -20.76
C ALA A 189 14.79 -14.05 -20.58
N ILE A 190 14.96 -13.42 -19.42
CA ILE A 190 16.15 -12.65 -19.08
C ILE A 190 17.38 -13.57 -18.95
N GLU A 191 17.26 -14.70 -18.26
CA GLU A 191 18.38 -15.65 -18.06
C GLU A 191 18.81 -16.38 -19.34
N LYS A 192 17.95 -16.40 -20.35
CA LYS A 192 18.23 -16.94 -21.69
C LYS A 192 18.68 -15.88 -22.70
N ASP A 193 18.85 -14.65 -22.26
CA ASP A 193 19.18 -13.48 -23.11
C ASP A 193 18.16 -13.25 -24.26
N GLU A 194 16.92 -13.70 -24.07
CA GLU A 194 15.81 -13.45 -25.02
C GLU A 194 15.28 -11.99 -24.90
N VAL A 195 15.64 -11.29 -23.82
CA VAL A 195 15.20 -9.94 -23.49
C VAL A 195 16.41 -9.07 -23.14
N ILE A 196 16.53 -7.93 -23.81
CA ILE A 196 17.50 -6.90 -23.45
C ILE A 196 17.02 -6.23 -22.16
N SER A 197 17.70 -6.49 -21.06
CA SER A 197 17.27 -6.10 -19.71
C SER A 197 17.06 -4.59 -19.56
N GLU A 198 17.90 -3.75 -20.16
CA GLU A 198 17.74 -2.29 -20.11
C GLU A 198 16.48 -1.82 -20.85
N VAL A 199 16.15 -2.43 -21.98
CA VAL A 199 14.94 -2.11 -22.75
C VAL A 199 13.68 -2.53 -21.99
N ALA A 200 13.69 -3.73 -21.40
CA ALA A 200 12.58 -4.21 -20.55
C ALA A 200 12.40 -3.36 -19.30
N LEU A 201 13.51 -2.92 -18.67
CA LEU A 201 13.49 -1.99 -17.55
C LEU A 201 12.80 -0.68 -17.93
N ARG A 202 13.22 -0.07 -19.03
CA ARG A 202 12.65 1.18 -19.54
C ARG A 202 11.17 1.03 -19.90
N TYR A 203 10.78 -0.09 -20.50
CA TYR A 203 9.36 -0.38 -20.78
C TYR A 203 8.55 -0.43 -19.49
N LEU A 204 8.99 -1.21 -18.51
CA LEU A 204 8.33 -1.35 -17.21
C LEU A 204 8.21 0.00 -16.48
N LEU A 205 9.29 0.78 -16.45
CA LEU A 205 9.31 2.13 -15.85
C LEU A 205 8.34 3.07 -16.57
N SER A 206 8.28 3.04 -17.92
CA SER A 206 7.37 3.88 -18.69
C SER A 206 5.91 3.57 -18.38
N GLN A 207 5.55 2.30 -18.22
CA GLN A 207 4.18 1.90 -17.84
C GLN A 207 3.83 2.40 -16.42
N LEU A 208 4.77 2.33 -15.49
CA LEU A 208 4.56 2.85 -14.13
C LEU A 208 4.46 4.38 -14.10
N LEU A 209 5.27 5.08 -14.89
CA LEU A 209 5.18 6.53 -15.06
C LEU A 209 3.81 6.93 -15.61
N ASN A 210 3.32 6.25 -16.66
CA ASN A 210 2.00 6.48 -17.23
C ASN A 210 0.88 6.29 -16.19
N GLN A 211 0.97 5.25 -15.34
CA GLN A 211 0.01 5.08 -14.25
C GLN A 211 0.07 6.20 -13.22
N ALA A 212 1.29 6.66 -12.87
CA ALA A 212 1.45 7.77 -11.95
C ALA A 212 0.87 9.08 -12.49
N ASP A 213 1.10 9.37 -13.77
CA ASP A 213 0.61 10.57 -14.43
C ASP A 213 -0.92 10.54 -14.64
N ASN A 214 -1.48 9.37 -14.94
CA ASN A 214 -2.93 9.19 -15.01
C ASN A 214 -3.60 9.46 -13.66
N PHE A 215 -2.99 8.95 -12.58
CA PHE A 215 -3.48 9.22 -11.23
C PHE A 215 -3.44 10.73 -10.90
N ARG A 216 -2.32 11.42 -11.20
CA ARG A 216 -2.20 12.87 -10.95
C ARG A 216 -3.25 13.67 -11.71
N ARG A 217 -3.45 13.34 -12.98
CA ARG A 217 -4.46 14.03 -13.80
C ARG A 217 -5.86 13.84 -13.22
N LEU A 218 -6.22 12.61 -12.85
CA LEU A 218 -7.51 12.33 -12.23
C LEU A 218 -7.66 13.03 -10.89
N ALA A 219 -6.62 13.05 -10.05
CA ALA A 219 -6.64 13.74 -8.76
C ALA A 219 -6.88 15.24 -8.92
N LEU A 220 -6.17 15.90 -9.85
CA LEU A 220 -6.35 17.31 -10.15
C LEU A 220 -7.75 17.59 -10.70
N GLN A 221 -8.23 16.78 -11.63
CA GLN A 221 -9.58 16.91 -12.18
C GLN A 221 -10.67 16.77 -11.11
N THR A 222 -10.51 15.83 -10.18
CA THR A 222 -11.47 15.62 -9.10
C THR A 222 -11.50 16.80 -8.13
N ILE A 223 -10.34 17.38 -7.80
CA ILE A 223 -10.25 18.61 -6.97
C ILE A 223 -10.89 19.81 -7.70
N GLU A 224 -10.65 19.94 -9.00
CA GLU A 224 -11.26 21.01 -9.81
C GLU A 224 -12.78 20.86 -9.86
N ASN A 225 -13.30 19.66 -10.12
CA ASN A 225 -14.75 19.39 -10.15
C ASN A 225 -15.39 19.62 -8.78
N LEU A 226 -14.73 19.23 -7.67
CA LEU A 226 -15.20 19.59 -6.33
C LEU A 226 -15.26 21.12 -6.16
N THR A 227 -14.23 21.83 -6.59
CA THR A 227 -14.21 23.30 -6.48
C THR A 227 -15.37 23.94 -7.24
N LEU A 228 -15.67 23.45 -8.44
CA LEU A 228 -16.81 23.93 -9.23
C LEU A 228 -18.13 23.59 -8.55
N PHE A 229 -18.28 22.40 -8.01
CA PHE A 229 -19.45 21.95 -7.26
C PHE A 229 -19.71 22.84 -6.04
N LEU A 230 -18.69 23.11 -5.23
CA LEU A 230 -18.78 23.97 -4.04
C LEU A 230 -19.13 25.42 -4.37
N ARG A 231 -18.78 25.90 -5.57
CA ARG A 231 -19.18 27.26 -6.02
C ARG A 231 -20.61 27.32 -6.54
N ALA A 232 -21.10 26.23 -7.10
CA ALA A 232 -22.43 26.16 -7.71
C ALA A 232 -23.55 25.82 -6.72
N THR A 233 -23.19 25.16 -5.60
CA THR A 233 -24.15 24.58 -4.66
C THR A 233 -23.92 25.09 -3.24
N VAL A 234 -25.01 25.46 -2.55
CA VAL A 234 -24.94 25.75 -1.10
C VAL A 234 -24.86 24.43 -0.35
N ILE A 235 -23.68 24.15 0.19
CA ILE A 235 -23.39 22.89 0.87
C ILE A 235 -23.86 22.94 2.32
N ASN A 236 -24.45 21.85 2.78
CA ASN A 236 -24.82 21.61 4.17
C ASN A 236 -24.43 20.21 4.59
N GLN A 237 -24.61 19.86 5.87
CA GLN A 237 -24.31 18.54 6.41
C GLN A 237 -24.97 17.41 5.61
N GLY A 238 -26.26 17.55 5.29
CA GLY A 238 -27.02 16.51 4.58
C GLY A 238 -26.49 16.21 3.18
N ILE A 239 -26.13 17.27 2.42
CA ILE A 239 -25.53 17.13 1.07
C ILE A 239 -24.16 16.44 1.17
N SER A 240 -23.29 16.93 2.06
CA SER A 240 -21.94 16.34 2.22
C SER A 240 -22.01 14.88 2.64
N LEU A 241 -22.86 14.56 3.62
CA LEU A 241 -23.07 13.18 4.07
C LEU A 241 -23.61 12.29 2.93
N SER A 242 -24.60 12.79 2.16
CA SER A 242 -25.19 12.04 1.04
C SER A 242 -24.16 11.72 -0.04
N LEU A 243 -23.32 12.69 -0.43
CA LEU A 243 -22.24 12.50 -1.40
C LEU A 243 -21.21 11.46 -0.93
N ILE A 244 -20.76 11.57 0.31
CA ILE A 244 -19.78 10.66 0.88
C ILE A 244 -20.35 9.26 1.02
N LEU A 245 -21.59 9.10 1.52
CA LEU A 245 -22.26 7.81 1.61
C LEU A 245 -22.47 7.17 0.24
N ARG A 246 -22.87 7.93 -0.78
CA ARG A 246 -23.00 7.45 -2.15
C ARG A 246 -21.64 6.93 -2.66
N HIS A 247 -20.56 7.68 -2.46
CA HIS A 247 -19.22 7.28 -2.84
C HIS A 247 -18.78 5.99 -2.12
N ILE A 248 -18.96 5.92 -0.80
CA ILE A 248 -18.64 4.73 0.00
C ILE A 248 -19.40 3.50 -0.50
N ASN A 249 -20.72 3.62 -0.69
CA ASN A 249 -21.59 2.50 -1.07
C ASN A 249 -21.36 1.99 -2.50
N GLN A 250 -20.81 2.83 -3.38
CA GLN A 250 -20.48 2.47 -4.78
C GLN A 250 -19.04 1.98 -4.96
N SER A 251 -18.24 2.00 -3.92
CA SER A 251 -16.81 1.71 -3.99
C SER A 251 -16.42 0.41 -3.31
N ASP A 252 -15.40 -0.25 -3.82
CA ASP A 252 -14.75 -1.35 -3.12
C ASP A 252 -14.00 -0.83 -1.88
N TYR A 253 -13.85 -1.68 -0.87
CA TYR A 253 -13.21 -1.34 0.41
C TYR A 253 -13.95 -0.22 1.16
N ALA A 254 -15.26 -0.25 1.15
CA ALA A 254 -16.15 0.73 1.80
C ALA A 254 -15.81 1.00 3.27
N ALA A 255 -15.40 -0.04 4.02
CA ALA A 255 -14.93 0.13 5.41
C ALA A 255 -13.79 1.16 5.51
N ARG A 256 -12.81 1.05 4.61
CA ARG A 256 -11.68 1.99 4.60
C ARG A 256 -12.08 3.40 4.18
N LEU A 257 -13.00 3.54 3.24
CA LEU A 257 -13.52 4.85 2.86
C LEU A 257 -14.30 5.50 4.01
N MET A 258 -15.03 4.72 4.80
CA MET A 258 -15.69 5.23 6.00
C MET A 258 -14.69 5.75 7.04
N GLU A 259 -13.59 5.03 7.31
CA GLU A 259 -12.50 5.50 8.17
C GLU A 259 -11.89 6.81 7.63
N ILE A 260 -11.67 6.92 6.30
CA ILE A 260 -11.15 8.14 5.68
C ILE A 260 -12.15 9.28 5.83
N ALA A 261 -13.44 9.03 5.64
CA ALA A 261 -14.48 10.04 5.78
C ALA A 261 -14.55 10.57 7.22
N MET A 262 -14.49 9.69 8.22
CA MET A 262 -14.43 10.05 9.62
C MET A 262 -13.18 10.89 9.92
N HIS A 263 -12.02 10.42 9.50
CA HIS A 263 -10.77 11.15 9.73
C HIS A 263 -10.79 12.52 9.06
N SER A 264 -11.34 12.63 7.85
CA SER A 264 -11.42 13.90 7.12
C SER A 264 -12.36 14.91 7.80
N LEU A 265 -13.45 14.45 8.42
CA LEU A 265 -14.31 15.34 9.23
C LEU A 265 -13.56 15.86 10.46
N MET A 266 -12.87 14.97 11.18
CA MET A 266 -12.07 15.39 12.34
C MET A 266 -10.90 16.31 11.94
N GLN A 267 -10.34 16.13 10.73
CA GLN A 267 -9.31 17.02 10.18
C GLN A 267 -9.91 18.42 9.93
N ALA A 268 -11.07 18.52 9.30
CA ALA A 268 -11.77 19.79 9.10
C ALA A 268 -12.09 20.47 10.45
N MET A 269 -12.56 19.72 11.44
CA MET A 269 -12.80 20.22 12.79
C MET A 269 -11.51 20.72 13.46
N GLN A 270 -10.39 20.06 13.25
CA GLN A 270 -9.08 20.50 13.77
C GLN A 270 -8.65 21.82 13.13
N GLU A 271 -8.87 22.02 11.83
CA GLU A 271 -8.58 23.26 11.11
C GLU A 271 -9.39 24.43 11.67
N TYR A 272 -10.64 24.19 12.06
CA TYR A 272 -11.50 25.17 12.76
C TYR A 272 -11.27 25.22 14.28
N GLN A 273 -10.24 24.57 14.80
CA GLN A 273 -9.85 24.58 16.20
C GLN A 273 -10.96 24.14 17.19
N VAL A 274 -11.85 23.24 16.76
CA VAL A 274 -12.90 22.67 17.62
C VAL A 274 -12.33 21.96 18.86
N PHE A 275 -11.09 21.51 18.80
CA PHE A 275 -10.36 20.91 19.92
C PHE A 275 -8.91 21.44 20.00
N PRO A 276 -8.74 22.72 20.41
CA PRO A 276 -7.50 23.48 20.23
C PRO A 276 -6.27 22.90 20.96
N HIS A 277 -6.48 22.08 22.00
CA HIS A 277 -5.38 21.42 22.77
C HIS A 277 -5.16 19.96 22.40
N ARG A 278 -5.87 19.47 21.39
CA ARG A 278 -5.79 18.08 20.96
C ARG A 278 -5.30 17.99 19.52
N LEU A 279 -4.58 16.93 19.22
CA LEU A 279 -4.04 16.63 17.91
C LEU A 279 -4.71 15.38 17.36
N LEU A 280 -5.25 15.48 16.17
CA LEU A 280 -5.74 14.33 15.42
C LEU A 280 -4.54 13.49 14.99
N LYS A 281 -4.51 12.22 15.38
CA LYS A 281 -3.48 11.29 14.98
C LYS A 281 -3.65 10.93 13.49
N PRO A 282 -2.57 10.89 12.71
CA PRO A 282 -2.66 10.47 11.31
C PRO A 282 -3.27 9.07 11.19
N LEU A 283 -4.09 8.86 10.16
CA LEU A 283 -4.67 7.54 9.86
C LEU A 283 -3.58 6.47 9.81
N SER A 284 -3.79 5.39 10.57
CA SER A 284 -2.88 4.25 10.55
C SER A 284 -2.93 3.51 9.20
N GLN A 285 -1.84 2.81 8.88
CA GLN A 285 -1.86 1.88 7.75
C GLN A 285 -2.76 0.70 8.07
N MET A 286 -3.61 0.33 7.15
CA MET A 286 -4.75 -0.57 7.30
C MET A 286 -4.48 -1.97 7.87
N ARG A 287 -3.25 -2.45 7.92
CA ARG A 287 -2.92 -3.84 8.30
C ARG A 287 -2.07 -4.01 9.55
N SER A 288 -1.85 -2.95 10.24
CA SER A 288 -1.25 -3.08 11.55
C SER A 288 -2.34 -3.58 12.50
N ALA A 289 -2.23 -4.81 12.94
CA ALA A 289 -3.08 -5.29 14.01
C ALA A 289 -3.02 -4.27 15.16
N ASN A 290 -4.16 -3.68 15.52
CA ASN A 290 -4.27 -2.64 16.55
C ASN A 290 -3.51 -2.98 17.85
N LYS A 291 -3.46 -4.27 18.21
CA LYS A 291 -2.67 -4.80 19.35
C LYS A 291 -1.15 -4.53 19.24
N LYS A 292 -0.59 -4.40 18.03
CA LYS A 292 0.86 -4.19 17.85
C LYS A 292 1.30 -2.74 17.91
N HIS A 293 0.37 -1.79 17.75
CA HIS A 293 0.68 -0.37 17.63
C HIS A 293 0.14 0.49 18.79
N GLY A 294 -0.52 -0.13 19.78
CA GLY A 294 -1.08 0.60 20.92
C GLY A 294 -2.21 1.56 20.53
N ASN A 295 -2.93 1.28 19.43
CA ASN A 295 -4.11 2.04 19.04
C ASN A 295 -5.35 1.51 19.74
N ILE A 296 -6.26 2.42 20.09
CA ILE A 296 -7.58 2.09 20.65
C ILE A 296 -8.59 1.93 19.52
N GLY A 297 -8.62 2.91 18.61
CA GLY A 297 -9.53 2.94 17.47
C GLY A 297 -8.84 3.41 16.18
N ASP A 298 -9.63 3.58 15.13
CA ASP A 298 -9.15 4.07 13.83
C ASP A 298 -8.93 5.59 13.82
N ILE A 299 -9.73 6.33 14.60
CA ILE A 299 -9.66 7.78 14.74
C ILE A 299 -9.30 8.10 16.19
N GLU A 300 -8.22 8.81 16.42
CA GLU A 300 -7.71 9.11 17.76
C GLU A 300 -7.32 10.58 17.91
N LEU A 301 -7.77 11.20 18.99
CA LEU A 301 -7.32 12.53 19.44
C LEU A 301 -6.33 12.38 20.58
N LEU A 302 -5.22 13.07 20.45
CA LEU A 302 -4.13 13.10 21.42
C LEU A 302 -4.14 14.42 22.20
N GLU A 303 -3.96 14.35 23.52
CA GLU A 303 -3.66 15.45 24.40
C GLU A 303 -2.38 15.08 25.16
N ASP A 304 -1.36 15.92 25.12
CA ASP A 304 -0.03 15.62 25.73
C ASP A 304 0.56 14.26 25.31
N ARG A 305 0.38 13.89 24.04
CA ARG A 305 0.79 12.61 23.43
C ARG A 305 0.05 11.37 23.95
N GLN A 306 -0.99 11.52 24.76
CA GLN A 306 -1.84 10.45 25.23
C GLN A 306 -3.17 10.46 24.48
N ILE A 307 -3.71 9.28 24.18
CA ILE A 307 -5.02 9.16 23.54
C ILE A 307 -6.09 9.52 24.57
N VAL A 308 -6.90 10.53 24.24
CA VAL A 308 -7.99 11.00 25.12
C VAL A 308 -9.37 10.76 24.57
N GLU A 309 -9.48 10.60 23.23
CA GLU A 309 -10.71 10.27 22.54
C GLU A 309 -10.40 9.31 21.38
N ALA A 310 -11.20 8.27 21.22
CA ALA A 310 -11.00 7.27 20.17
C ALA A 310 -12.32 6.77 19.59
N TRP A 311 -12.35 6.60 18.28
CA TRP A 311 -13.50 6.07 17.53
C TRP A 311 -13.04 4.94 16.61
N ASP A 312 -13.78 3.84 16.63
CA ASP A 312 -13.50 2.64 15.85
C ASP A 312 -14.59 2.41 14.79
N ALA A 313 -14.23 2.40 13.51
CA ALA A 313 -15.14 2.27 12.39
C ALA A 313 -15.50 0.81 12.14
N LYS A 314 -16.78 0.46 12.11
CA LYS A 314 -17.31 -0.90 11.95
C LYS A 314 -18.28 -0.98 10.76
N TYR A 315 -17.72 -0.94 9.54
CA TYR A 315 -18.53 -1.05 8.33
C TYR A 315 -19.03 -2.50 8.13
N GLY A 316 -20.32 -2.65 7.89
CA GLY A 316 -20.95 -3.97 7.64
C GLY A 316 -20.98 -4.90 8.85
N LYS A 317 -20.64 -4.41 10.04
CA LYS A 317 -20.68 -5.17 11.29
C LYS A 317 -21.72 -4.54 12.22
N SER A 318 -22.72 -5.31 12.57
CA SER A 318 -23.85 -4.85 13.38
C SER A 318 -23.78 -5.34 14.82
N TYR A 319 -23.10 -6.46 15.11
CA TYR A 319 -22.96 -7.02 16.46
C TYR A 319 -21.52 -6.84 16.98
N LEU A 320 -21.35 -6.13 18.11
CA LEU A 320 -20.08 -5.56 18.56
C LEU A 320 -19.51 -6.18 19.86
N ARG A 321 -19.95 -7.35 20.26
CA ARG A 321 -19.55 -7.94 21.55
C ARG A 321 -18.03 -8.11 21.66
N ASP A 322 -17.42 -8.70 20.65
CA ASP A 322 -15.97 -8.97 20.66
C ASP A 322 -15.14 -7.68 20.63
N GLU A 323 -15.64 -6.64 19.95
CA GLU A 323 -15.02 -5.32 19.88
C GLU A 323 -15.06 -4.59 21.23
N ILE A 324 -16.18 -4.72 21.95
CA ILE A 324 -16.34 -4.13 23.30
C ILE A 324 -15.36 -4.77 24.28
N GLU A 325 -15.19 -6.10 24.21
CA GLU A 325 -14.19 -6.79 25.05
C GLU A 325 -12.76 -6.40 24.66
N GLU A 326 -12.46 -6.29 23.37
CA GLU A 326 -11.14 -5.82 22.90
C GLU A 326 -10.88 -4.38 23.33
N LEU A 327 -11.87 -3.51 23.33
CA LEU A 327 -11.76 -2.14 23.84
C LEU A 327 -11.42 -2.13 25.33
N SER A 328 -12.09 -2.96 26.14
CA SER A 328 -11.78 -3.08 27.58
C SER A 328 -10.31 -3.44 27.83
N GLU A 329 -9.77 -4.42 27.08
CA GLU A 329 -8.32 -4.77 27.17
C GLU A 329 -7.41 -3.61 26.79
N LYS A 330 -7.78 -2.79 25.80
CA LYS A 330 -6.98 -1.65 25.35
C LYS A 330 -7.02 -0.50 26.36
N LEU A 331 -8.14 -0.26 27.00
CA LEU A 331 -8.30 0.80 28.01
C LEU A 331 -7.41 0.59 29.24
N GLU A 332 -7.07 -0.65 29.60
CA GLU A 332 -6.10 -0.94 30.67
C GLU A 332 -4.73 -0.31 30.41
N ILE A 333 -4.35 -0.18 29.14
CA ILE A 333 -3.05 0.36 28.70
C ILE A 333 -3.12 1.88 28.45
N HIS A 334 -4.33 2.43 28.28
CA HIS A 334 -4.55 3.83 27.94
C HIS A 334 -5.44 4.58 28.96
N PRO A 335 -4.95 4.82 30.17
CA PRO A 335 -5.77 5.40 31.26
C PRO A 335 -6.16 6.87 31.04
N ALA A 336 -5.62 7.55 30.04
CA ALA A 336 -5.95 8.94 29.74
C ALA A 336 -7.21 9.09 28.86
N VAL A 337 -7.77 7.99 28.34
CA VAL A 337 -8.98 8.02 27.53
C VAL A 337 -10.17 8.46 28.36
N ARG A 338 -10.91 9.42 27.84
CA ARG A 338 -12.13 9.97 28.46
C ARG A 338 -13.37 9.67 27.64
N LYS A 339 -13.19 9.43 26.33
CA LYS A 339 -14.29 9.11 25.41
C LYS A 339 -13.83 8.06 24.41
N ALA A 340 -14.64 7.03 24.23
CA ALA A 340 -14.46 6.02 23.20
C ALA A 340 -15.79 5.69 22.54
N GLY A 341 -15.77 5.17 21.32
CA GLY A 341 -17.00 4.74 20.67
C GLY A 341 -16.78 3.90 19.44
N PHE A 342 -17.87 3.24 19.05
CA PHE A 342 -17.95 2.49 17.81
C PHE A 342 -18.89 3.22 16.84
N VAL A 343 -18.44 3.36 15.61
CA VAL A 343 -19.21 3.97 14.53
C VAL A 343 -19.55 2.89 13.52
N THR A 344 -20.83 2.55 13.40
CA THR A 344 -21.32 1.49 12.54
C THR A 344 -21.92 2.04 11.24
N SER A 345 -21.86 1.28 10.15
CA SER A 345 -22.56 1.65 8.90
C SER A 345 -24.06 1.31 8.92
N LEU A 346 -24.48 0.45 9.83
CA LEU A 346 -25.84 0.02 10.07
C LEU A 346 -26.14 0.13 11.56
N GLU A 347 -27.42 0.16 11.94
CA GLU A 347 -27.80 0.11 13.35
C GLU A 347 -27.22 -1.14 14.04
N ALA A 348 -26.73 -0.95 15.26
CA ALA A 348 -26.16 -2.03 16.04
C ALA A 348 -27.25 -3.03 16.46
N GLU A 349 -27.01 -4.30 16.17
CA GLU A 349 -27.92 -5.38 16.59
C GLU A 349 -27.78 -5.68 18.07
N ARG A 350 -28.91 -6.02 18.71
CA ARG A 350 -28.96 -6.44 20.11
C ARG A 350 -28.32 -5.46 21.08
N ILE A 351 -28.57 -4.19 20.84
CA ILE A 351 -27.98 -3.11 21.65
C ILE A 351 -28.28 -3.30 23.14
N ASP A 352 -29.49 -3.77 23.47
CA ASP A 352 -29.92 -4.05 24.87
C ASP A 352 -29.05 -5.12 25.55
N GLU A 353 -28.46 -6.06 24.81
CA GLU A 353 -27.55 -7.07 25.34
C GLU A 353 -26.10 -6.48 25.52
N LEU A 354 -25.72 -5.47 24.76
CA LEU A 354 -24.41 -4.85 24.80
C LEU A 354 -24.31 -3.76 25.86
N MET A 355 -25.40 -3.01 26.08
CA MET A 355 -25.42 -1.85 26.99
C MET A 355 -24.98 -2.17 28.44
N PRO A 356 -25.38 -3.30 29.07
CA PRO A 356 -24.90 -3.62 30.42
C PRO A 356 -23.36 -3.71 30.49
N ARG A 357 -22.74 -4.26 29.46
CA ARG A 357 -21.27 -4.36 29.40
C ARG A 357 -20.62 -3.02 29.09
N CYS A 358 -21.22 -2.19 28.24
CA CYS A 358 -20.75 -0.82 27.98
C CYS A 358 -20.78 0.00 29.30
N ASN A 359 -21.88 -0.05 30.04
CA ASN A 359 -22.00 0.66 31.33
C ASN A 359 -20.96 0.19 32.34
N GLU A 360 -20.69 -1.12 32.42
CA GLU A 360 -19.63 -1.67 33.29
C GLU A 360 -18.25 -1.11 32.92
N ILE A 361 -17.93 -1.02 31.61
CA ILE A 361 -16.67 -0.46 31.12
C ILE A 361 -16.58 1.05 31.45
N GLU A 362 -17.67 1.80 31.27
CA GLU A 362 -17.75 3.21 31.65
C GLU A 362 -17.48 3.41 33.14
N GLU A 363 -18.06 2.61 33.99
CA GLU A 363 -17.85 2.67 35.44
C GLU A 363 -16.42 2.29 35.84
N ILE A 364 -15.85 1.23 35.25
CA ILE A 364 -14.50 0.75 35.59
C ILE A 364 -13.42 1.77 35.18
N PHE A 365 -13.53 2.31 33.96
CA PHE A 365 -12.50 3.16 33.38
C PHE A 365 -12.80 4.66 33.49
N GLY A 366 -14.00 5.06 33.91
CA GLY A 366 -14.40 6.46 34.04
C GLY A 366 -14.47 7.17 32.68
N ILE A 367 -14.96 6.50 31.65
CA ILE A 367 -15.05 7.02 30.28
C ILE A 367 -16.51 7.18 29.86
N PHE A 368 -16.73 7.86 28.73
CA PHE A 368 -17.99 7.83 27.98
C PHE A 368 -17.80 6.86 26.80
N LEU A 369 -18.68 5.86 26.69
CA LEU A 369 -18.66 4.85 25.61
C LEU A 369 -19.94 4.95 24.78
N GLU A 370 -19.78 5.23 23.50
CA GLU A 370 -20.92 5.41 22.58
C GLU A 370 -20.90 4.37 21.46
N ILE A 371 -22.08 3.88 21.08
CA ILE A 371 -22.28 3.07 19.87
C ILE A 371 -23.30 3.86 19.02
N VAL A 372 -22.85 4.34 17.87
CA VAL A 372 -23.63 5.21 16.98
C VAL A 372 -23.47 4.78 15.53
N THR A 373 -24.47 5.07 14.70
CA THR A 373 -24.32 4.95 13.25
C THR A 373 -23.42 6.05 12.70
N PHE A 374 -22.87 5.84 11.49
CA PHE A 374 -22.05 6.85 10.85
C PHE A 374 -22.80 8.18 10.67
N LYS A 375 -24.10 8.12 10.38
CA LYS A 375 -24.95 9.31 10.27
C LYS A 375 -25.06 10.05 11.61
N GLU A 376 -25.40 9.37 12.67
CA GLU A 376 -25.51 9.95 14.03
C GLU A 376 -24.16 10.48 14.50
N TRP A 377 -23.06 9.77 14.19
CA TRP A 377 -21.73 10.26 14.52
C TRP A 377 -21.39 11.58 13.81
N VAL A 378 -21.74 11.69 12.52
CA VAL A 378 -21.58 12.95 11.77
C VAL A 378 -22.42 14.06 12.39
N GLU A 379 -23.69 13.80 12.72
CA GLU A 379 -24.57 14.74 13.41
C GLU A 379 -23.92 15.22 14.72
N LEU A 380 -23.42 14.31 15.53
CA LEU A 380 -22.73 14.60 16.79
C LEU A 380 -21.52 15.54 16.60
N GLN A 381 -20.68 15.31 15.55
CA GLN A 381 -19.51 16.15 15.29
C GLN A 381 -19.90 17.55 14.75
N PHE A 382 -20.93 17.63 13.94
CA PHE A 382 -21.46 18.93 13.49
C PHE A 382 -22.02 19.73 14.68
N ASP A 383 -22.88 19.12 15.51
CA ASP A 383 -23.43 19.75 16.70
C ASP A 383 -22.33 20.25 17.65
N ARG A 384 -21.29 19.45 17.84
CA ARG A 384 -20.12 19.83 18.63
C ARG A 384 -19.41 21.07 18.09
N THR A 385 -19.30 21.19 16.78
CA THR A 385 -18.65 22.33 16.11
C THR A 385 -19.51 23.59 16.20
N LEU A 386 -20.81 23.44 15.92
CA LEU A 386 -21.77 24.55 15.96
C LEU A 386 -21.98 25.11 17.38
N ALA A 387 -21.98 24.24 18.39
CA ALA A 387 -22.07 24.65 19.80
C ALA A 387 -20.86 25.46 20.29
N GLN A 388 -19.71 25.37 19.63
CA GLN A 388 -18.51 26.14 19.92
C GLN A 388 -18.40 27.41 19.08
N GLU A 389 -19.32 27.63 18.12
CA GLU A 389 -19.34 28.77 17.19
C GLU A 389 -18.01 28.96 16.42
N THR A 390 -17.23 27.87 16.22
CA THR A 390 -15.92 27.92 15.55
C THR A 390 -16.06 27.91 14.03
N ALA A 391 -17.13 27.35 13.49
CA ALA A 391 -17.49 27.35 12.07
C ALA A 391 -19.02 27.29 11.88
N THR A 392 -19.48 27.76 10.77
CA THR A 392 -20.86 27.55 10.31
C THR A 392 -21.03 26.15 9.75
N GLU A 393 -22.25 25.64 9.65
CA GLU A 393 -22.58 24.37 9.03
C GLU A 393 -22.00 24.25 7.60
N GLN A 394 -22.18 25.34 6.81
CA GLN A 394 -21.69 25.36 5.43
C GLN A 394 -20.16 25.28 5.33
N GLU A 395 -19.46 26.01 6.20
CA GLU A 395 -18.00 26.00 6.25
C GLU A 395 -17.47 24.61 6.63
N LEU A 396 -18.01 23.99 7.68
CA LEU A 396 -17.59 22.64 8.10
C LEU A 396 -17.91 21.60 7.02
N ALA A 397 -19.11 21.65 6.44
CA ALA A 397 -19.54 20.72 5.40
C ALA A 397 -18.64 20.80 4.15
N SER A 398 -18.29 22.02 3.74
CA SER A 398 -17.39 22.26 2.61
C SER A 398 -15.96 21.80 2.92
N ALA A 399 -15.45 22.13 4.11
CA ALA A 399 -14.12 21.70 4.55
C ALA A 399 -14.02 20.17 4.65
N TRP A 400 -15.08 19.49 5.11
CA TRP A 400 -15.13 18.04 5.14
C TRP A 400 -14.99 17.42 3.76
N LEU A 401 -15.75 17.90 2.76
CA LEU A 401 -15.64 17.42 1.38
C LEU A 401 -14.25 17.68 0.78
N ILE A 402 -13.65 18.84 1.08
CA ILE A 402 -12.29 19.18 0.64
C ILE A 402 -11.29 18.20 1.28
N ALA A 403 -11.30 18.07 2.60
CA ALA A 403 -10.38 17.17 3.32
C ALA A 403 -10.54 15.70 2.89
N TYR A 404 -11.76 15.24 2.62
CA TYR A 404 -12.02 13.90 2.10
C TYR A 404 -11.43 13.69 0.71
N THR A 405 -11.68 14.62 -0.21
CA THR A 405 -11.16 14.56 -1.59
C THR A 405 -9.63 14.64 -1.62
N GLU A 406 -9.04 15.56 -0.85
CA GLU A 406 -7.59 15.70 -0.75
C GLU A 406 -6.94 14.46 -0.12
N SER A 407 -7.56 13.88 0.90
CA SER A 407 -7.09 12.63 1.50
C SER A 407 -7.00 11.49 0.47
N LEU A 408 -7.93 11.40 -0.47
CA LEU A 408 -7.90 10.43 -1.56
C LEU A 408 -6.86 10.80 -2.62
N ALA A 409 -6.77 12.07 -3.00
CA ALA A 409 -5.85 12.59 -4.01
C ALA A 409 -4.38 12.47 -3.56
N GLN A 410 -4.08 12.71 -2.28
CA GLN A 410 -2.73 12.66 -1.72
C GLN A 410 -2.28 11.23 -1.36
N ARG A 411 -3.19 10.27 -1.23
CA ARG A 411 -2.87 8.91 -0.76
C ARG A 411 -1.83 8.18 -1.59
N ARG A 412 -1.68 8.50 -2.84
CA ARG A 412 -0.57 7.94 -3.63
C ARG A 412 0.79 8.51 -3.22
N ARG A 413 0.84 9.73 -2.68
CA ARG A 413 2.07 10.37 -2.23
C ARG A 413 2.48 9.95 -0.85
N ASP A 414 1.52 9.98 0.06
CA ASP A 414 1.76 9.65 1.45
C ASP A 414 1.44 8.17 1.72
N ILE A 415 1.46 7.77 2.90
CA ILE A 415 1.38 6.41 3.39
C ILE A 415 -0.02 5.80 3.13
N ALA A 416 -0.47 5.71 1.87
CA ALA A 416 -1.61 4.87 1.63
C ALA A 416 -1.23 3.43 1.98
N PRO A 417 -2.12 2.70 2.65
CA PRO A 417 -2.00 1.28 2.69
C PRO A 417 -1.83 0.76 1.27
N ILE A 418 -0.99 -0.19 1.15
CA ILE A 418 -0.51 -0.74 -0.10
C ILE A 418 -1.66 -1.23 -1.00
N ASP A 419 -2.85 -1.44 -0.44
CA ASP A 419 -4.00 -2.04 -1.12
C ASP A 419 -5.14 -1.07 -1.45
N ASP A 420 -5.04 0.19 -1.05
CA ASP A 420 -6.11 1.16 -1.35
C ASP A 420 -6.24 1.36 -2.86
N PRO A 421 -7.39 1.09 -3.48
CA PRO A 421 -7.62 1.30 -4.90
C PRO A 421 -7.87 2.79 -5.19
N CYS A 422 -6.93 3.66 -4.79
CA CYS A 422 -7.08 5.10 -4.81
C CYS A 422 -7.50 5.66 -6.18
N TYR A 423 -7.05 5.05 -7.28
CA TYR A 423 -7.46 5.46 -8.62
C TYR A 423 -8.95 5.22 -8.85
N GLN A 424 -9.45 4.05 -8.45
CA GLN A 424 -10.87 3.69 -8.60
C GLN A 424 -11.76 4.56 -7.68
N TRP A 425 -11.30 4.83 -6.47
CA TRP A 425 -12.01 5.72 -5.56
C TRP A 425 -12.14 7.15 -6.12
N LEU A 426 -11.05 7.70 -6.68
CA LEU A 426 -11.12 9.03 -7.31
C LEU A 426 -12.02 9.06 -8.55
N LEU A 427 -12.03 7.98 -9.36
CA LEU A 427 -12.96 7.85 -10.48
C LEU A 427 -14.40 7.90 -10.00
N LYS A 428 -14.75 7.11 -8.99
CA LYS A 428 -16.10 7.06 -8.43
C LYS A 428 -16.50 8.38 -7.78
N LEU A 429 -15.60 9.02 -7.05
CA LEU A 429 -15.86 10.34 -6.48
C LEU A 429 -16.11 11.37 -7.57
N ASN A 430 -15.31 11.37 -8.62
CA ASN A 430 -15.46 12.28 -9.76
C ASN A 430 -16.81 12.07 -10.47
N GLU A 431 -17.22 10.81 -10.69
CA GLU A 431 -18.55 10.47 -11.21
C GLU A 431 -19.66 11.02 -10.29
N THR A 432 -19.51 10.88 -8.98
CA THR A 432 -20.51 11.32 -8.00
C THR A 432 -20.68 12.83 -8.00
N LEU A 433 -19.58 13.59 -8.18
CA LEU A 433 -19.61 15.05 -8.25
C LEU A 433 -20.17 15.60 -9.57
N THR A 434 -20.20 14.82 -10.65
CA THR A 434 -20.66 15.26 -11.97
C THR A 434 -22.12 14.92 -12.25
N ILE A 435 -22.78 14.10 -11.44
CA ILE A 435 -24.19 13.68 -11.63
C ILE A 435 -25.17 14.69 -10.98
N GLU A 436 -24.72 15.59 -10.15
CA GLU A 436 -25.51 16.67 -9.53
C GLU A 436 -25.26 18.02 -10.21
#